data_4bf425b6797b1ea5efad0d7f378a5a55
#
_entry.id   4bf425b6797b1ea5efad0d7f378a5a55
#
_cell.length_a   1.000
_cell.length_b   1.000
_cell.length_c   1.000
_cell.angle_alpha   90.00
_cell.angle_beta   90.00
_cell.angle_gamma   90.00
#
_symmetry.space_group_name_H-M   'P 1'
#
loop_
_entity.id
_entity.type
_entity.pdbx_description
1 polymer ?
#
loop_
_entity_poly.entity_id
_entity_poly.type
_entity_poly.pdbx_seq_one_letter_code
_entity_poly.pdbx_strand_id
1 'polypeptide(L)'
;MAETTRTRSARETELLEHAKRRLPGGVLGTSRYAEDAAFVVKHGKGSKIYDVSGREYIDYVLASGPLILGHAHPAVVAAVRAQIEGGTTYFMVNEPIIQLAEEICQAVPCAEQVRFTSTGSEATFFALRVARTYRQRDKILKFEGGYHGAHDYSMMSSAPRSPKAFPAPVPDSSGIPHALEAEVLIAPFNDLGTVEGIIATHADELAAVIVEPFQRLVPPQPGFLQGLREITRRHGVLLVFDEVVTGFRLAYGGAQEYYGVVPDLAAVGKIVGGGFPLAAVCGPEELMRPFDPEYDGKGDFISQSGTLNGNPIAAVAGLATLAELRKPGAYDTIFATGKRLMAGLGELVQKAGLPAQVVGEPVVFDVLFTDEPVVDYRSVQKADGALAKAFTTELIKRGVVKNTQKMYMSLVHGADDVTKTLEACEDALKVLPKKKTRDGGSR
;
A
#
# COMPACT_ATOMS: atom_id res chain seq x y z
N MET A 1 -18.81 -24.27 23.49
CA MET A 1 -18.08 -24.16 22.21
C MET A 1 -16.60 -24.26 22.54
N ALA A 2 -15.88 -25.23 21.97
CA ALA A 2 -14.46 -25.44 22.28
C ALA A 2 -13.67 -24.22 21.87
N GLU A 3 -12.92 -23.65 22.81
CA GLU A 3 -11.87 -22.68 22.51
C GLU A 3 -10.92 -23.32 21.47
N THR A 4 -10.96 -22.85 20.23
CA THR A 4 -10.00 -23.28 19.20
C THR A 4 -8.65 -22.64 19.50
N THR A 5 -8.04 -23.06 20.62
CA THR A 5 -6.67 -22.68 20.95
C THR A 5 -5.77 -23.31 19.88
N ARG A 6 -5.10 -22.47 19.09
CA ARG A 6 -4.12 -22.91 18.11
C ARG A 6 -3.00 -23.66 18.83
N THR A 7 -2.84 -24.95 18.53
CA THR A 7 -1.74 -25.75 19.07
C THR A 7 -0.51 -25.54 18.20
N ARG A 8 0.55 -24.96 18.75
CA ARG A 8 1.86 -24.83 18.09
C ARG A 8 2.65 -26.10 18.23
N SER A 9 3.37 -26.47 17.16
CA SER A 9 4.40 -27.52 17.27
C SER A 9 5.60 -27.03 18.10
N ALA A 10 6.35 -27.95 18.67
CA ALA A 10 7.61 -27.63 19.37
C ALA A 10 8.56 -26.84 18.47
N ARG A 11 8.64 -27.21 17.18
CA ARG A 11 9.48 -26.52 16.20
C ARG A 11 9.06 -25.06 15.97
N GLU A 12 7.78 -24.79 15.89
CA GLU A 12 7.30 -23.41 15.71
C GLU A 12 7.59 -22.56 16.95
N THR A 13 7.41 -23.12 18.13
CA THR A 13 7.74 -22.43 19.40
C THR A 13 9.24 -22.09 19.46
N GLU A 14 10.10 -23.04 19.12
CA GLU A 14 11.54 -22.81 19.02
C GLU A 14 11.89 -21.68 18.04
N LEU A 15 11.30 -21.69 16.83
CA LEU A 15 11.54 -20.66 15.82
C LEU A 15 11.09 -19.26 16.26
N LEU A 16 9.96 -19.14 16.93
CA LEU A 16 9.49 -17.86 17.48
C LEU A 16 10.44 -17.34 18.57
N GLU A 17 10.97 -18.22 19.42
CA GLU A 17 11.97 -17.82 20.41
C GLU A 17 13.32 -17.43 19.75
N HIS A 18 13.73 -18.10 18.67
CA HIS A 18 14.87 -17.68 17.88
C HIS A 18 14.66 -16.32 17.23
N ALA A 19 13.47 -16.09 16.65
CA ALA A 19 13.11 -14.79 16.07
C ALA A 19 13.21 -13.67 17.11
N LYS A 20 12.65 -13.85 18.31
CA LYS A 20 12.74 -12.87 19.40
C LYS A 20 14.20 -12.51 19.78
N ARG A 21 15.12 -13.51 19.70
CA ARG A 21 16.55 -13.28 20.03
C ARG A 21 17.36 -12.65 18.90
N ARG A 22 16.94 -12.78 17.64
CA ARG A 22 17.73 -12.37 16.47
C ARG A 22 17.14 -11.21 15.68
N LEU A 23 15.82 -11.01 15.75
CA LEU A 23 15.12 -9.93 15.10
C LEU A 23 14.57 -8.98 16.16
N PRO A 24 14.73 -7.67 16.04
CA PRO A 24 14.18 -6.72 16.98
C PRO A 24 12.66 -6.94 17.16
N GLY A 25 12.24 -7.27 18.38
CA GLY A 25 10.85 -7.61 18.70
C GLY A 25 10.33 -8.93 18.09
N GLY A 26 11.18 -9.72 17.41
CA GLY A 26 10.79 -10.97 16.75
C GLY A 26 9.97 -10.79 15.47
N VAL A 27 10.02 -9.60 14.85
CA VAL A 27 9.22 -9.24 13.66
C VAL A 27 10.08 -8.62 12.56
N LEU A 28 9.55 -8.58 11.33
CA LEU A 28 10.23 -8.00 10.16
C LEU A 28 9.94 -6.49 9.97
N GLY A 29 9.05 -5.92 10.76
CA GLY A 29 8.65 -4.52 10.66
C GLY A 29 7.98 -4.05 11.94
N THR A 30 7.17 -3.00 11.88
CA THR A 30 6.50 -2.42 13.06
C THR A 30 5.22 -3.15 13.47
N SER A 31 4.64 -3.96 12.59
CA SER A 31 3.40 -4.70 12.85
C SER A 31 3.67 -5.99 13.63
N ARG A 32 2.90 -6.22 14.69
CA ARG A 32 2.99 -7.42 15.52
C ARG A 32 1.59 -7.98 15.79
N TYR A 33 1.41 -9.25 15.49
CA TYR A 33 0.22 -9.99 15.93
C TYR A 33 0.28 -10.27 17.43
N ALA A 34 -0.88 -10.53 18.03
CA ALA A 34 -0.94 -11.00 19.41
C ALA A 34 -0.14 -12.32 19.57
N GLU A 35 0.44 -12.54 20.74
CA GLU A 35 1.36 -13.67 20.95
C GLU A 35 0.69 -15.03 20.70
N ASP A 36 -0.57 -15.17 21.06
CA ASP A 36 -1.38 -16.37 20.83
C ASP A 36 -1.80 -16.56 19.35
N ALA A 37 -1.73 -15.51 18.55
CA ALA A 37 -2.04 -15.53 17.11
C ALA A 37 -0.77 -15.51 16.22
N ALA A 38 0.41 -15.22 16.77
CA ALA A 38 1.66 -15.22 16.00
C ALA A 38 2.02 -16.62 15.50
N PHE A 39 2.55 -16.71 14.28
CA PHE A 39 2.95 -17.97 13.64
C PHE A 39 4.15 -17.76 12.72
N VAL A 40 4.78 -18.86 12.32
CA VAL A 40 5.89 -18.87 11.38
C VAL A 40 5.42 -19.50 10.07
N VAL A 41 5.49 -18.72 8.98
CA VAL A 41 5.09 -19.20 7.65
C VAL A 41 6.12 -20.19 7.13
N LYS A 42 5.65 -21.32 6.58
CA LYS A 42 6.45 -22.32 5.90
C LYS A 42 6.44 -22.17 4.40
N HIS A 43 5.26 -21.99 3.82
CA HIS A 43 5.07 -21.76 2.37
C HIS A 43 3.70 -21.12 2.09
N GLY A 44 3.51 -20.67 0.84
CA GLY A 44 2.22 -20.20 0.34
C GLY A 44 1.86 -20.86 -0.99
N LYS A 45 0.57 -21.00 -1.29
CA LYS A 45 0.05 -21.50 -2.56
C LYS A 45 -1.34 -20.91 -2.83
N GLY A 46 -1.50 -20.26 -3.98
CA GLY A 46 -2.77 -19.62 -4.34
C GLY A 46 -3.16 -18.56 -3.33
N SER A 47 -4.38 -18.59 -2.83
CA SER A 47 -4.92 -17.66 -1.81
C SER A 47 -4.46 -17.96 -0.39
N LYS A 48 -3.57 -18.94 -0.17
CA LYS A 48 -3.31 -19.51 1.15
C LYS A 48 -1.84 -19.50 1.53
N ILE A 49 -1.59 -19.38 2.85
CA ILE A 49 -0.30 -19.63 3.49
C ILE A 49 -0.45 -20.76 4.50
N TYR A 50 0.66 -21.43 4.76
CA TYR A 50 0.76 -22.57 5.67
C TYR A 50 1.86 -22.31 6.68
N ASP A 51 1.58 -22.53 7.96
CA ASP A 51 2.57 -22.39 9.00
C ASP A 51 3.43 -23.66 9.17
N VAL A 52 4.48 -23.55 9.98
CA VAL A 52 5.39 -24.69 10.27
C VAL A 52 4.71 -25.78 11.07
N SER A 53 3.59 -25.51 11.72
CA SER A 53 2.77 -26.50 12.43
C SER A 53 1.79 -27.22 11.50
N GLY A 54 1.72 -26.85 10.22
CA GLY A 54 0.89 -27.48 9.19
C GLY A 54 -0.51 -26.87 9.05
N ARG A 55 -0.81 -25.77 9.72
CA ARG A 55 -2.11 -25.11 9.62
C ARG A 55 -2.17 -24.22 8.38
N GLU A 56 -3.32 -24.28 7.70
CA GLU A 56 -3.69 -23.44 6.56
C GLU A 56 -4.38 -22.14 7.01
N TYR A 57 -4.09 -21.05 6.29
CA TYR A 57 -4.75 -19.75 6.45
C TYR A 57 -5.10 -19.16 5.08
N ILE A 58 -6.30 -18.60 4.93
CA ILE A 58 -6.63 -17.72 3.81
C ILE A 58 -5.91 -16.39 4.03
N ASP A 59 -5.11 -15.97 3.05
CA ASP A 59 -4.21 -14.82 3.19
C ASP A 59 -4.73 -13.57 2.48
N TYR A 60 -5.20 -12.60 3.25
CA TYR A 60 -5.55 -11.25 2.79
C TYR A 60 -4.45 -10.22 3.06
N VAL A 61 -3.30 -10.62 3.61
CA VAL A 61 -2.12 -9.74 3.70
C VAL A 61 -1.41 -9.65 2.36
N LEU A 62 -1.26 -10.80 1.67
CA LEU A 62 -0.62 -10.90 0.36
C LEU A 62 0.71 -10.14 0.30
N ALA A 63 1.57 -10.33 1.32
CA ALA A 63 2.83 -9.62 1.50
C ALA A 63 2.70 -8.08 1.53
N SER A 64 1.56 -7.55 2.00
CA SER A 64 1.18 -6.13 1.94
C SER A 64 0.85 -5.63 0.52
N GLY A 65 0.32 -6.54 -0.31
CA GLY A 65 -0.33 -6.24 -1.58
C GLY A 65 0.35 -6.64 -2.89
N PRO A 66 1.65 -6.99 -2.98
CA PRO A 66 2.27 -7.34 -4.27
C PRO A 66 1.70 -8.62 -4.91
N LEU A 67 1.18 -9.55 -4.12
CA LEU A 67 0.76 -10.87 -4.61
C LEU A 67 -0.68 -10.88 -5.13
N ILE A 68 -0.98 -10.05 -6.13
CA ILE A 68 -2.33 -9.97 -6.74
C ILE A 68 -2.74 -11.27 -7.44
N LEU A 69 -1.78 -12.10 -7.84
CA LEU A 69 -2.01 -13.45 -8.37
C LEU A 69 -1.96 -14.55 -7.29
N GLY A 70 -1.85 -14.17 -6.01
CA GLY A 70 -1.63 -15.11 -4.91
C GLY A 70 -0.22 -15.67 -4.85
N HIS A 71 -0.03 -16.67 -4.00
CA HIS A 71 1.26 -17.30 -3.75
C HIS A 71 1.62 -18.34 -4.82
N ALA A 72 2.90 -18.36 -5.21
CA ALA A 72 3.50 -19.34 -6.11
C ALA A 72 2.68 -19.54 -7.40
N HIS A 73 2.23 -18.46 -8.03
CA HIS A 73 1.47 -18.53 -9.28
C HIS A 73 2.29 -19.23 -10.38
N PRO A 74 1.72 -20.22 -11.11
CA PRO A 74 2.50 -21.05 -12.05
C PRO A 74 3.26 -20.25 -13.11
N ALA A 75 2.64 -19.20 -13.69
CA ALA A 75 3.28 -18.37 -14.71
C ALA A 75 4.51 -17.63 -14.14
N VAL A 76 4.38 -17.03 -12.94
CA VAL A 76 5.50 -16.34 -12.27
C VAL A 76 6.61 -17.31 -11.90
N VAL A 77 6.26 -18.48 -11.33
CA VAL A 77 7.24 -19.52 -10.98
C VAL A 77 8.00 -20.00 -12.21
N ALA A 78 7.32 -20.23 -13.34
CA ALA A 78 7.96 -20.68 -14.58
C ALA A 78 8.92 -19.62 -15.13
N ALA A 79 8.50 -18.36 -15.20
CA ALA A 79 9.34 -17.25 -15.68
C ALA A 79 10.60 -17.07 -14.83
N VAL A 80 10.43 -17.07 -13.50
CA VAL A 80 11.55 -16.91 -12.57
C VAL A 80 12.53 -18.11 -12.65
N ARG A 81 12.03 -19.34 -12.75
CA ARG A 81 12.89 -20.52 -12.90
C ARG A 81 13.73 -20.45 -14.17
N ALA A 82 13.14 -20.05 -15.29
CA ALA A 82 13.87 -19.91 -16.54
C ALA A 82 14.95 -18.81 -16.44
N GLN A 83 14.62 -17.67 -15.81
CA GLN A 83 15.58 -16.57 -15.69
C GLN A 83 16.73 -16.86 -14.74
N ILE A 84 16.52 -17.63 -13.66
CA ILE A 84 17.58 -17.96 -12.70
C ILE A 84 18.73 -18.72 -13.38
N GLU A 85 18.44 -19.57 -14.35
CA GLU A 85 19.45 -20.30 -15.14
C GLU A 85 20.33 -19.35 -15.96
N GLY A 86 19.80 -18.18 -16.39
CA GLY A 86 20.54 -17.15 -17.10
C GLY A 86 21.24 -16.11 -16.22
N GLY A 87 20.97 -16.12 -14.92
CA GLY A 87 21.54 -15.16 -13.96
C GLY A 87 20.48 -14.25 -13.33
N THR A 88 20.83 -13.63 -12.20
CA THR A 88 19.88 -12.92 -11.32
C THR A 88 20.05 -11.41 -11.30
N THR A 89 21.23 -10.88 -11.61
CA THR A 89 21.56 -9.45 -11.51
C THR A 89 22.76 -9.12 -12.39
N TYR A 90 22.66 -8.06 -13.22
CA TYR A 90 23.72 -7.71 -14.15
C TYR A 90 24.28 -6.31 -13.96
N PHE A 91 23.61 -5.42 -13.23
CA PHE A 91 23.94 -3.99 -13.15
C PHE A 91 23.93 -3.26 -14.52
N MET A 92 23.48 -3.94 -15.56
CA MET A 92 23.39 -3.43 -16.92
C MET A 92 21.98 -3.64 -17.46
N VAL A 93 21.65 -2.88 -18.50
CA VAL A 93 20.38 -3.03 -19.21
C VAL A 93 20.25 -4.45 -19.72
N ASN A 94 19.07 -5.05 -19.56
CA ASN A 94 18.75 -6.40 -19.98
C ASN A 94 17.37 -6.44 -20.67
N GLU A 95 17.15 -7.42 -21.50
CA GLU A 95 15.92 -7.51 -22.29
C GLU A 95 14.64 -7.52 -21.43
N PRO A 96 14.50 -8.32 -20.35
CA PRO A 96 13.31 -8.29 -19.54
C PRO A 96 12.97 -6.92 -18.94
N ILE A 97 13.97 -6.13 -18.55
CA ILE A 97 13.70 -4.82 -17.95
C ILE A 97 13.28 -3.79 -19.00
N ILE A 98 13.77 -3.90 -20.25
CA ILE A 98 13.30 -3.08 -21.36
C ILE A 98 11.83 -3.37 -21.62
N GLN A 99 11.48 -4.65 -21.76
CA GLN A 99 10.10 -5.09 -21.98
C GLN A 99 9.16 -4.64 -20.86
N LEU A 100 9.61 -4.70 -19.60
CA LEU A 100 8.81 -4.21 -18.48
C LEU A 100 8.66 -2.70 -18.49
N ALA A 101 9.67 -1.94 -18.90
CA ALA A 101 9.57 -0.49 -19.08
C ALA A 101 8.55 -0.14 -20.15
N GLU A 102 8.60 -0.81 -21.31
CA GLU A 102 7.62 -0.66 -22.39
C GLU A 102 6.20 -0.96 -21.91
N GLU A 103 6.02 -2.03 -21.14
CA GLU A 103 4.73 -2.41 -20.57
C GLU A 103 4.18 -1.34 -19.60
N ILE A 104 5.04 -0.78 -18.74
CA ILE A 104 4.63 0.29 -17.84
C ILE A 104 4.26 1.55 -18.62
N CYS A 105 5.06 1.94 -19.64
CA CYS A 105 4.77 3.10 -20.48
C CYS A 105 3.48 2.95 -21.29
N GLN A 106 3.13 1.74 -21.69
CA GLN A 106 1.88 1.49 -22.40
C GLN A 106 0.65 1.50 -21.45
N ALA A 107 0.83 1.10 -20.21
CA ALA A 107 -0.26 0.94 -19.25
C ALA A 107 -0.55 2.21 -18.45
N VAL A 108 0.49 2.89 -17.97
CA VAL A 108 0.38 4.02 -17.00
C VAL A 108 0.30 5.35 -17.76
N PRO A 109 -0.83 6.09 -17.68
CA PRO A 109 -1.09 7.24 -18.56
C PRO A 109 -0.04 8.36 -18.51
N CYS A 110 0.62 8.61 -17.38
CA CYS A 110 1.67 9.65 -17.29
C CYS A 110 3.06 9.17 -17.75
N ALA A 111 3.23 7.88 -18.01
CA ALA A 111 4.57 7.29 -18.20
C ALA A 111 5.02 7.33 -19.67
N GLU A 112 5.93 8.23 -20.02
CA GLU A 112 6.70 8.16 -21.26
C GLU A 112 8.07 7.50 -21.03
N GLN A 113 8.65 7.66 -19.84
CA GLN A 113 9.89 7.03 -19.40
C GLN A 113 9.77 6.47 -17.99
N VAL A 114 10.61 5.48 -17.69
CA VAL A 114 10.66 4.75 -16.42
C VAL A 114 12.08 4.71 -15.86
N ARG A 115 12.22 4.98 -14.56
CA ARG A 115 13.46 4.78 -13.82
C ARG A 115 13.24 3.79 -12.68
N PHE A 116 13.85 2.62 -12.79
CA PHE A 116 13.67 1.54 -11.82
C PHE A 116 14.45 1.77 -10.52
N THR A 117 13.83 1.30 -9.43
CA THR A 117 14.37 1.23 -8.08
C THR A 117 14.04 -0.15 -7.48
N SER A 118 14.59 -0.47 -6.31
CA SER A 118 14.30 -1.75 -5.64
C SER A 118 13.08 -1.68 -4.73
N THR A 119 12.70 -0.49 -4.26
CA THR A 119 11.61 -0.31 -3.28
C THR A 119 10.72 0.88 -3.63
N GLY A 120 9.45 0.83 -3.19
CA GLY A 120 8.54 1.96 -3.31
C GLY A 120 9.02 3.20 -2.55
N SER A 121 9.78 3.03 -1.45
CA SER A 121 10.39 4.14 -0.72
C SER A 121 11.41 4.90 -1.55
N GLU A 122 12.23 4.18 -2.32
CA GLU A 122 13.16 4.81 -3.27
C GLU A 122 12.40 5.47 -4.42
N ALA A 123 11.36 4.84 -4.95
CA ALA A 123 10.58 5.40 -6.04
C ALA A 123 9.95 6.74 -5.64
N THR A 124 9.29 6.82 -4.51
CA THR A 124 8.70 8.09 -4.01
C THR A 124 9.77 9.13 -3.68
N PHE A 125 10.89 8.71 -3.08
CA PHE A 125 12.03 9.59 -2.81
C PHE A 125 12.57 10.21 -4.10
N PHE A 126 12.78 9.40 -5.15
CA PHE A 126 13.27 9.91 -6.43
C PHE A 126 12.22 10.73 -7.19
N ALA A 127 10.93 10.41 -7.11
CA ALA A 127 9.87 11.24 -7.67
C ALA A 127 9.88 12.65 -7.07
N LEU A 128 10.06 12.77 -5.75
CA LEU A 128 10.19 14.06 -5.07
C LEU A 128 11.51 14.78 -5.46
N ARG A 129 12.60 14.03 -5.69
CA ARG A 129 13.86 14.60 -6.15
C ARG A 129 13.73 15.15 -7.57
N VAL A 130 13.07 14.44 -8.48
CA VAL A 130 12.73 14.94 -9.82
C VAL A 130 11.95 16.24 -9.73
N ALA A 131 10.90 16.26 -8.90
CA ALA A 131 10.08 17.44 -8.74
C ALA A 131 10.87 18.66 -8.23
N ARG A 132 11.76 18.45 -7.24
CA ARG A 132 12.64 19.49 -6.71
C ARG A 132 13.64 19.99 -7.78
N THR A 133 14.24 19.08 -8.55
CA THR A 133 15.16 19.44 -9.63
C THR A 133 14.47 20.24 -10.72
N TYR A 134 13.27 19.84 -11.13
CA TYR A 134 12.53 20.53 -12.19
C TYR A 134 12.02 21.90 -11.72
N ARG A 135 11.47 21.98 -10.52
CA ARG A 135 10.88 23.20 -9.98
C ARG A 135 11.90 24.15 -9.35
N GLN A 136 13.11 23.70 -9.04
CA GLN A 136 14.10 24.45 -8.25
C GLN A 136 13.49 24.98 -6.93
N ARG A 137 12.77 24.11 -6.23
CA ARG A 137 12.08 24.36 -4.96
C ARG A 137 12.28 23.14 -4.04
N ASP A 138 12.25 23.36 -2.72
CA ASP A 138 12.60 22.33 -1.74
C ASP A 138 11.37 21.70 -1.06
N LYS A 139 10.31 22.50 -0.81
CA LYS A 139 9.16 22.03 -0.04
C LYS A 139 8.28 21.08 -0.84
N ILE A 140 7.70 20.14 -0.09
CA ILE A 140 6.64 19.26 -0.58
C ILE A 140 5.39 19.40 0.28
N LEU A 141 4.22 19.17 -0.31
CA LEU A 141 2.98 18.96 0.40
C LEU A 141 2.59 17.49 0.31
N LYS A 142 2.21 16.91 1.43
CA LYS A 142 1.62 15.56 1.51
C LYS A 142 0.36 15.57 2.37
N PHE A 143 -0.39 14.48 2.35
CA PHE A 143 -1.63 14.37 3.11
C PHE A 143 -1.41 13.65 4.43
N GLU A 144 -2.04 14.15 5.51
CA GLU A 144 -2.02 13.51 6.83
C GLU A 144 -2.54 12.07 6.72
N GLY A 145 -1.81 11.12 7.30
CA GLY A 145 -2.14 9.69 7.19
C GLY A 145 -1.57 8.99 5.96
N GLY A 146 -1.13 9.73 4.92
CA GLY A 146 -0.52 9.17 3.71
C GLY A 146 0.87 8.59 3.98
N TYR A 147 1.16 7.40 3.46
CA TYR A 147 2.45 6.73 3.61
C TYR A 147 3.15 6.61 2.26
N HIS A 148 4.32 7.21 2.16
CA HIS A 148 5.10 7.26 0.93
C HIS A 148 6.50 6.63 1.08
N GLY A 149 6.63 5.62 1.93
CA GLY A 149 7.89 4.94 2.18
C GLY A 149 8.58 5.37 3.48
N ALA A 150 9.82 4.91 3.67
CA ALA A 150 10.56 5.05 4.94
C ALA A 150 11.69 6.11 4.87
N HIS A 151 11.64 7.03 3.90
CA HIS A 151 12.57 8.16 3.87
C HIS A 151 12.03 9.34 4.70
N ASP A 152 12.93 10.18 5.19
CA ASP A 152 12.61 11.20 6.21
C ASP A 152 11.52 12.19 5.79
N TYR A 153 11.50 12.62 4.53
CA TYR A 153 10.43 13.51 4.02
C TYR A 153 9.04 12.87 4.04
N SER A 154 8.95 11.56 3.85
CA SER A 154 7.67 10.86 3.84
C SER A 154 7.19 10.47 5.24
N MET A 155 8.15 10.27 6.17
CA MET A 155 7.89 9.90 7.56
C MET A 155 7.48 11.12 8.42
N MET A 156 6.65 11.97 7.83
CA MET A 156 6.04 13.15 8.43
C MET A 156 4.52 13.01 8.38
N SER A 157 3.86 12.97 9.52
CA SER A 157 2.39 12.86 9.66
C SER A 157 1.76 11.69 8.89
N SER A 158 2.48 10.55 8.76
CA SER A 158 1.91 9.33 8.14
C SER A 158 1.03 8.55 9.12
N ALA A 159 1.34 8.65 10.43
CA ALA A 159 0.53 8.07 11.49
C ALA A 159 0.68 8.86 12.81
N PRO A 160 0.46 10.18 12.82
CA PRO A 160 0.72 11.01 13.97
C PRO A 160 -0.23 10.67 15.12
N ARG A 161 0.34 10.37 16.30
CA ARG A 161 -0.47 10.12 17.51
C ARG A 161 -1.10 11.39 18.07
N SER A 162 -0.47 12.53 17.82
CA SER A 162 -0.92 13.86 18.25
C SER A 162 -0.80 14.81 17.05
N PRO A 163 -1.80 14.83 16.16
CA PRO A 163 -1.78 15.71 14.99
C PRO A 163 -1.68 17.19 15.39
N LYS A 164 -0.90 17.95 14.63
CA LYS A 164 -0.82 19.41 14.75
C LYS A 164 -1.88 20.12 13.88
N ALA A 165 -1.96 21.43 13.99
CA ALA A 165 -2.71 22.26 13.05
C ALA A 165 -2.01 22.26 11.68
N PHE A 166 -2.77 22.21 10.59
CA PHE A 166 -2.23 22.33 9.25
C PHE A 166 -1.61 23.70 9.00
N PRO A 167 -0.49 23.78 8.28
CA PRO A 167 0.20 22.71 7.56
C PRO A 167 1.38 22.07 8.34
N ALA A 168 1.44 22.16 9.65
CA ALA A 168 2.59 21.72 10.44
C ALA A 168 2.76 20.19 10.47
N PRO A 169 3.95 19.65 10.15
CA PRO A 169 4.22 18.23 10.20
C PRO A 169 4.47 17.71 11.62
N VAL A 170 4.33 16.40 11.78
CA VAL A 170 4.74 15.64 12.96
C VAL A 170 5.65 14.51 12.52
N PRO A 171 6.93 14.45 12.94
CA PRO A 171 7.79 13.31 12.64
C PRO A 171 7.20 12.00 13.21
N ASP A 172 7.15 10.96 12.39
CA ASP A 172 6.60 9.63 12.76
C ASP A 172 7.64 8.72 13.40
N SER A 173 8.92 9.07 13.35
CA SER A 173 10.03 8.26 13.85
C SER A 173 11.09 9.11 14.56
N SER A 174 11.73 8.51 15.56
CA SER A 174 12.95 9.05 16.13
C SER A 174 14.07 9.03 15.08
N GLY A 175 14.98 10.00 15.12
CA GLY A 175 16.14 10.09 14.24
C GLY A 175 15.89 10.88 12.96
N ILE A 176 14.69 11.35 12.70
CA ILE A 176 14.41 12.28 11.60
C ILE A 176 14.99 13.65 11.99
N PRO A 177 15.83 14.29 11.14
CA PRO A 177 16.40 15.61 11.44
C PRO A 177 15.30 16.68 11.54
N HIS A 178 15.33 17.49 12.60
CA HIS A 178 14.35 18.57 12.82
C HIS A 178 14.31 19.59 11.67
N ALA A 179 15.45 19.83 11.01
CA ALA A 179 15.52 20.74 9.86
C ALA A 179 14.55 20.35 8.74
N LEU A 180 14.21 19.06 8.60
CA LEU A 180 13.31 18.59 7.54
C LEU A 180 11.82 18.89 7.83
N GLU A 181 11.46 19.21 9.07
CA GLU A 181 10.09 19.63 9.39
C GLU A 181 9.69 20.90 8.62
N ALA A 182 10.64 21.80 8.35
CA ALA A 182 10.40 23.03 7.59
C ALA A 182 10.13 22.77 6.08
N GLU A 183 10.52 21.60 5.57
CA GLU A 183 10.46 21.27 4.14
C GLU A 183 9.22 20.43 3.78
N VAL A 184 8.38 20.08 4.77
CA VAL A 184 7.20 19.25 4.56
C VAL A 184 5.95 19.96 5.07
N LEU A 185 5.00 20.20 4.17
CA LEU A 185 3.69 20.72 4.51
C LEU A 185 2.67 19.58 4.52
N ILE A 186 1.72 19.66 5.44
CA ILE A 186 0.67 18.65 5.62
C ILE A 186 -0.69 19.26 5.32
N ALA A 187 -1.51 18.52 4.59
CA ALA A 187 -2.90 18.88 4.31
C ALA A 187 -3.87 17.75 4.71
N PRO A 188 -5.15 18.05 4.98
CA PRO A 188 -6.16 17.02 5.13
C PRO A 188 -6.54 16.42 3.77
N PHE A 189 -6.70 15.09 3.72
CA PHE A 189 -7.24 14.42 2.54
C PHE A 189 -8.74 14.74 2.39
N ASN A 190 -9.22 14.85 1.16
CA ASN A 190 -10.63 15.18 0.84
C ASN A 190 -11.10 16.60 1.25
N ASP A 191 -10.19 17.53 1.49
CA ASP A 191 -10.51 18.94 1.78
C ASP A 191 -9.76 19.88 0.82
N LEU A 192 -10.34 20.12 -0.35
CA LEU A 192 -9.75 21.00 -1.38
C LEU A 192 -9.57 22.44 -0.91
N GLY A 193 -10.46 22.95 -0.05
CA GLY A 193 -10.39 24.33 0.43
C GLY A 193 -9.12 24.57 1.25
N THR A 194 -8.83 23.68 2.20
CA THR A 194 -7.59 23.74 2.99
C THR A 194 -6.35 23.51 2.12
N VAL A 195 -6.41 22.54 1.19
CA VAL A 195 -5.31 22.26 0.25
C VAL A 195 -4.98 23.48 -0.60
N GLU A 196 -5.96 24.10 -1.23
CA GLU A 196 -5.78 25.29 -2.06
C GLU A 196 -5.19 26.47 -1.28
N GLY A 197 -5.68 26.71 -0.06
CA GLY A 197 -5.16 27.76 0.83
C GLY A 197 -3.66 27.56 1.15
N ILE A 198 -3.26 26.31 1.43
CA ILE A 198 -1.84 25.97 1.71
C ILE A 198 -1.01 26.16 0.44
N ILE A 199 -1.45 25.62 -0.70
CA ILE A 199 -0.72 25.71 -1.98
C ILE A 199 -0.58 27.17 -2.40
N ALA A 200 -1.65 27.98 -2.33
CA ALA A 200 -1.59 29.39 -2.70
C ALA A 200 -0.60 30.18 -1.84
N THR A 201 -0.51 29.86 -0.56
CA THR A 201 0.43 30.52 0.37
C THR A 201 1.88 30.16 0.10
N HIS A 202 2.15 28.94 -0.37
CA HIS A 202 3.50 28.37 -0.48
C HIS A 202 3.91 28.00 -1.92
N ALA A 203 3.17 28.46 -2.94
CA ALA A 203 3.39 28.05 -4.34
C ALA A 203 4.84 28.29 -4.83
N ASP A 204 5.44 29.39 -4.37
CA ASP A 204 6.84 29.75 -4.73
C ASP A 204 7.91 28.89 -4.03
N GLU A 205 7.52 28.13 -3.02
CA GLU A 205 8.42 27.24 -2.27
C GLU A 205 8.18 25.75 -2.58
N LEU A 206 6.99 25.43 -3.15
CA LEU A 206 6.56 24.06 -3.38
C LEU A 206 7.14 23.47 -4.68
N ALA A 207 7.79 22.32 -4.55
CA ALA A 207 8.19 21.48 -5.68
C ALA A 207 7.02 20.59 -6.13
N ALA A 208 6.36 19.94 -5.20
CA ALA A 208 5.30 18.96 -5.49
C ALA A 208 4.26 18.82 -4.40
N VAL A 209 3.10 18.33 -4.81
CA VAL A 209 2.12 17.66 -3.96
C VAL A 209 2.20 16.16 -4.22
N ILE A 210 2.43 15.34 -3.19
CA ILE A 210 2.40 13.89 -3.29
C ILE A 210 1.16 13.32 -2.60
N VAL A 211 0.46 12.40 -3.26
CA VAL A 211 -0.78 11.80 -2.76
C VAL A 211 -0.85 10.30 -3.11
N GLU A 212 -1.33 9.48 -2.16
CA GLU A 212 -1.91 8.17 -2.50
C GLU A 212 -3.32 8.46 -3.09
N PRO A 213 -3.62 8.17 -4.37
CA PRO A 213 -4.94 8.50 -4.95
C PRO A 213 -6.12 7.82 -4.26
N PHE A 214 -5.85 6.69 -3.64
CA PHE A 214 -6.67 5.98 -2.68
C PHE A 214 -5.87 5.88 -1.38
N GLN A 215 -6.17 6.79 -0.43
CA GLN A 215 -5.31 6.96 0.73
C GLN A 215 -5.57 5.90 1.79
N ARG A 216 -4.69 4.93 1.91
CA ARG A 216 -4.79 3.81 2.87
C ARG A 216 -6.05 2.96 2.63
N LEU A 217 -7.19 3.32 3.25
CA LEU A 217 -8.53 2.73 3.04
C LEU A 217 -9.56 3.78 2.64
N VAL A 218 -9.19 5.06 2.66
CA VAL A 218 -10.13 6.16 2.41
C VAL A 218 -10.15 6.46 0.91
N PRO A 219 -11.28 6.25 0.22
CA PRO A 219 -11.45 6.66 -1.17
C PRO A 219 -11.44 8.19 -1.29
N PRO A 220 -10.98 8.72 -2.43
CA PRO A 220 -11.16 10.14 -2.71
C PRO A 220 -12.65 10.47 -2.83
N GLN A 221 -13.07 11.58 -2.23
CA GLN A 221 -14.41 12.12 -2.44
C GLN A 221 -14.60 12.50 -3.92
N PRO A 222 -15.81 12.40 -4.46
CA PRO A 222 -16.08 12.82 -5.84
C PRO A 222 -15.55 14.23 -6.14
N GLY A 223 -14.72 14.36 -7.17
CA GLY A 223 -14.09 15.61 -7.57
C GLY A 223 -12.80 16.00 -6.83
N PHE A 224 -12.39 15.28 -5.77
CA PHE A 224 -11.20 15.63 -5.00
C PHE A 224 -9.91 15.55 -5.83
N LEU A 225 -9.67 14.45 -6.52
CA LEU A 225 -8.44 14.30 -7.33
C LEU A 225 -8.44 15.23 -8.54
N GLN A 226 -9.61 15.45 -9.17
CA GLN A 226 -9.76 16.40 -10.27
C GLN A 226 -9.45 17.84 -9.80
N GLY A 227 -10.05 18.26 -8.69
CA GLY A 227 -9.78 19.57 -8.10
C GLY A 227 -8.33 19.74 -7.67
N LEU A 228 -7.71 18.69 -7.08
CA LEU A 228 -6.29 18.69 -6.74
C LEU A 228 -5.41 18.89 -7.97
N ARG A 229 -5.73 18.21 -9.09
CA ARG A 229 -5.05 18.39 -10.37
C ARG A 229 -5.19 19.81 -10.92
N GLU A 230 -6.35 20.39 -10.84
CA GLU A 230 -6.61 21.77 -11.29
C GLU A 230 -5.84 22.79 -10.44
N ILE A 231 -5.86 22.63 -9.12
CA ILE A 231 -5.14 23.51 -8.19
C ILE A 231 -3.63 23.44 -8.46
N THR A 232 -3.06 22.24 -8.55
CA THR A 232 -1.63 22.06 -8.77
C THR A 232 -1.18 22.67 -10.11
N ARG A 233 -1.96 22.49 -11.19
CA ARG A 233 -1.69 23.14 -12.50
C ARG A 233 -1.74 24.65 -12.43
N ARG A 234 -2.77 25.21 -11.78
CA ARG A 234 -2.94 26.67 -11.65
C ARG A 234 -1.78 27.35 -10.94
N HIS A 235 -1.22 26.68 -9.93
CA HIS A 235 -0.08 27.18 -9.17
C HIS A 235 1.28 26.71 -9.71
N GLY A 236 1.32 25.94 -10.80
CA GLY A 236 2.53 25.41 -11.38
C GLY A 236 3.29 24.44 -10.48
N VAL A 237 2.65 23.80 -9.52
CA VAL A 237 3.20 22.78 -8.60
C VAL A 237 3.01 21.41 -9.23
N LEU A 238 4.02 20.53 -9.17
CA LEU A 238 3.88 19.17 -9.73
C LEU A 238 2.98 18.30 -8.84
N LEU A 239 2.12 17.50 -9.48
CA LEU A 239 1.33 16.47 -8.82
C LEU A 239 2.02 15.11 -8.98
N VAL A 240 2.31 14.44 -7.87
CA VAL A 240 2.91 13.11 -7.82
C VAL A 240 1.89 12.12 -7.27
N PHE A 241 1.54 11.10 -8.04
CA PHE A 241 0.74 9.99 -7.52
C PHE A 241 1.67 8.90 -6.97
N ASP A 242 1.47 8.57 -5.69
CA ASP A 242 2.02 7.35 -5.13
C ASP A 242 1.09 6.18 -5.48
N GLU A 243 1.42 5.50 -6.56
CA GLU A 243 0.72 4.32 -7.05
C GLU A 243 1.41 3.00 -6.66
N VAL A 244 2.23 3.02 -5.63
CA VAL A 244 2.87 1.79 -5.13
C VAL A 244 1.85 0.74 -4.71
N VAL A 245 0.66 1.14 -4.23
CA VAL A 245 -0.46 0.25 -3.90
C VAL A 245 -1.47 0.14 -5.03
N THR A 246 -1.82 1.25 -5.66
CA THR A 246 -2.94 1.37 -6.60
C THR A 246 -2.56 1.01 -8.04
N GLY A 247 -1.29 1.15 -8.41
CA GLY A 247 -0.78 0.78 -9.72
C GLY A 247 -1.03 -0.69 -10.04
N PHE A 248 -1.61 -0.97 -11.20
CA PHE A 248 -2.04 -2.30 -11.65
C PHE A 248 -3.01 -3.03 -10.69
N ARG A 249 -3.57 -2.33 -9.69
CA ARG A 249 -4.52 -2.89 -8.73
C ARG A 249 -5.95 -2.44 -9.00
N LEU A 250 -6.21 -1.14 -9.12
CA LEU A 250 -7.54 -0.58 -9.36
C LEU A 250 -7.98 -0.77 -10.81
N ALA A 251 -7.06 -0.63 -11.73
CA ALA A 251 -7.17 -0.90 -13.15
C ALA A 251 -5.78 -1.25 -13.69
N TYR A 252 -5.68 -1.61 -14.98
CA TYR A 252 -4.39 -1.91 -15.60
C TYR A 252 -3.48 -0.69 -15.65
N GLY A 253 -4.02 0.50 -15.93
CA GLY A 253 -3.35 1.78 -15.83
C GLY A 253 -3.37 2.42 -14.42
N GLY A 254 -3.70 1.65 -13.38
CA GLY A 254 -3.70 2.09 -11.99
C GLY A 254 -4.84 3.03 -11.61
N ALA A 255 -4.59 3.86 -10.61
CA ALA A 255 -5.54 4.87 -10.16
C ALA A 255 -5.76 5.99 -11.17
N GLN A 256 -4.79 6.25 -12.04
CA GLN A 256 -4.92 7.24 -13.11
C GLN A 256 -6.04 6.87 -14.06
N GLU A 257 -6.10 5.62 -14.51
CA GLU A 257 -7.19 5.08 -15.32
C GLU A 257 -8.49 5.02 -14.53
N TYR A 258 -8.46 4.48 -13.31
CA TYR A 258 -9.64 4.24 -12.49
C TYR A 258 -10.39 5.51 -12.10
N TYR A 259 -9.67 6.58 -11.72
CA TYR A 259 -10.25 7.88 -11.32
C TYR A 259 -10.23 8.93 -12.43
N GLY A 260 -9.64 8.65 -13.58
CA GLY A 260 -9.59 9.56 -14.72
C GLY A 260 -8.75 10.83 -14.47
N VAL A 261 -7.68 10.73 -13.70
CA VAL A 261 -6.78 11.86 -13.38
C VAL A 261 -5.33 11.47 -13.63
N VAL A 262 -4.64 12.24 -14.46
CA VAL A 262 -3.23 12.01 -14.82
C VAL A 262 -2.35 13.00 -14.06
N PRO A 263 -1.41 12.53 -13.20
CA PRO A 263 -0.44 13.36 -12.49
C PRO A 263 0.72 13.76 -13.43
N ASP A 264 1.69 14.52 -12.90
CA ASP A 264 2.94 14.81 -13.62
C ASP A 264 3.95 13.67 -13.46
N LEU A 265 3.98 13.01 -12.31
CA LEU A 265 4.85 11.87 -12.00
C LEU A 265 4.07 10.80 -11.25
N ALA A 266 4.47 9.56 -11.40
CA ALA A 266 3.95 8.48 -10.57
C ALA A 266 5.09 7.59 -10.03
N ALA A 267 4.90 7.08 -8.82
CA ALA A 267 5.71 6.01 -8.24
C ALA A 267 4.91 4.70 -8.28
N VAL A 268 5.41 3.68 -8.96
CA VAL A 268 4.80 2.34 -9.03
C VAL A 268 5.68 1.31 -8.32
N GLY A 269 5.06 0.22 -7.84
CA GLY A 269 5.80 -0.82 -7.10
C GLY A 269 4.93 -2.06 -6.87
N LYS A 270 5.29 -2.86 -5.88
CA LYS A 270 4.52 -4.05 -5.48
C LYS A 270 4.17 -5.00 -6.64
N ILE A 271 2.98 -4.84 -7.23
CA ILE A 271 2.47 -5.70 -8.32
C ILE A 271 3.43 -5.74 -9.50
N VAL A 272 4.03 -4.60 -9.86
CA VAL A 272 4.96 -4.49 -10.97
C VAL A 272 6.22 -5.36 -10.83
N GLY A 273 6.57 -5.74 -9.60
CA GLY A 273 7.66 -6.67 -9.31
C GLY A 273 7.24 -8.14 -9.20
N GLY A 274 5.95 -8.46 -9.38
CA GLY A 274 5.46 -9.84 -9.33
C GLY A 274 5.75 -10.59 -8.01
N GLY A 275 5.91 -9.86 -6.90
CA GLY A 275 6.29 -10.41 -5.60
C GLY A 275 7.79 -10.31 -5.28
N PHE A 276 8.60 -9.79 -6.21
CA PHE A 276 10.03 -9.53 -6.01
C PHE A 276 10.29 -8.03 -5.79
N PRO A 277 11.46 -7.67 -5.20
CA PRO A 277 11.81 -6.26 -4.99
C PRO A 277 12.00 -5.52 -6.31
N LEU A 278 11.03 -4.68 -6.65
CA LEU A 278 11.06 -3.75 -7.78
C LEU A 278 10.02 -2.65 -7.57
N ALA A 279 10.42 -1.44 -7.94
CA ALA A 279 9.57 -0.28 -8.05
C ALA A 279 10.13 0.66 -9.13
N ALA A 280 9.41 1.72 -9.46
CA ALA A 280 9.90 2.69 -10.43
C ALA A 280 9.26 4.05 -10.21
N VAL A 281 9.98 5.10 -10.64
CA VAL A 281 9.44 6.42 -10.97
C VAL A 281 9.13 6.43 -12.45
N CYS A 282 8.00 6.98 -12.84
CA CYS A 282 7.65 7.20 -14.24
C CYS A 282 6.99 8.57 -14.44
N GLY A 283 7.14 9.10 -15.63
CA GLY A 283 6.59 10.39 -16.02
C GLY A 283 6.97 10.77 -17.46
N PRO A 284 6.62 11.99 -17.91
CA PRO A 284 7.01 12.53 -19.19
C PRO A 284 8.54 12.59 -19.35
N GLU A 285 9.02 12.43 -20.56
CA GLU A 285 10.45 12.49 -20.89
C GLU A 285 11.13 13.76 -20.34
N GLU A 286 10.47 14.89 -20.46
CA GLU A 286 10.98 16.18 -19.95
C GLU A 286 11.31 16.13 -18.46
N LEU A 287 10.44 15.53 -17.64
CA LEU A 287 10.65 15.40 -16.19
C LEU A 287 11.66 14.30 -15.84
N MET A 288 11.77 13.26 -16.67
CA MET A 288 12.66 12.13 -16.44
C MET A 288 14.09 12.37 -16.93
N ARG A 289 14.28 13.34 -17.82
CA ARG A 289 15.57 13.72 -18.41
C ARG A 289 16.72 13.93 -17.40
N PRO A 290 16.52 14.50 -16.20
CA PRO A 290 17.60 14.65 -15.21
C PRO A 290 18.27 13.33 -14.76
N PHE A 291 17.67 12.18 -15.03
CA PHE A 291 18.30 10.88 -14.78
C PHE A 291 19.28 10.44 -15.88
N ASP A 292 19.33 11.13 -17.00
CA ASP A 292 20.24 10.79 -18.08
C ASP A 292 21.68 11.20 -17.71
N PRO A 293 22.66 10.27 -17.74
CA PRO A 293 24.05 10.56 -17.45
C PRO A 293 24.69 11.65 -18.33
N GLU A 294 24.14 11.94 -19.52
CA GLU A 294 24.60 13.04 -20.36
C GLU A 294 24.40 14.42 -19.72
N TYR A 295 23.56 14.53 -18.71
CA TYR A 295 23.33 15.77 -17.94
C TYR A 295 24.27 15.91 -16.73
N ASP A 296 25.14 14.94 -16.46
CA ASP A 296 26.13 15.04 -15.40
C ASP A 296 27.04 16.26 -15.62
N GLY A 297 27.20 17.08 -14.58
CA GLY A 297 27.92 18.35 -14.65
C GLY A 297 27.16 19.53 -15.28
N LYS A 298 25.92 19.34 -15.75
CA LYS A 298 25.09 20.42 -16.34
C LYS A 298 24.13 21.09 -15.31
N GLY A 299 24.22 20.75 -14.03
CA GLY A 299 23.47 21.38 -12.94
C GLY A 299 22.13 20.70 -12.58
N ASP A 300 21.52 19.97 -13.50
CA ASP A 300 20.20 19.34 -13.32
C ASP A 300 20.26 17.80 -13.16
N PHE A 301 21.45 17.23 -13.05
CA PHE A 301 21.62 15.79 -12.98
C PHE A 301 21.18 15.19 -11.66
N ILE A 302 20.37 14.11 -11.72
CA ILE A 302 19.96 13.32 -10.57
C ILE A 302 20.81 12.04 -10.53
N SER A 303 21.79 12.01 -9.64
CA SER A 303 22.56 10.79 -9.37
C SER A 303 21.67 9.73 -8.74
N GLN A 304 21.49 8.61 -9.46
CA GLN A 304 20.73 7.46 -8.98
C GLN A 304 21.45 6.18 -9.39
N SER A 305 21.83 5.39 -8.40
CA SER A 305 22.41 4.07 -8.57
C SER A 305 21.84 3.10 -7.54
N GLY A 306 21.69 1.84 -7.92
CA GLY A 306 21.23 0.78 -7.05
C GLY A 306 21.58 -0.58 -7.64
N THR A 307 22.28 -1.41 -6.86
CA THR A 307 22.81 -2.70 -7.30
C THR A 307 21.75 -3.61 -7.92
N LEU A 308 20.53 -3.57 -7.39
CA LEU A 308 19.42 -4.45 -7.80
C LEU A 308 18.41 -3.76 -8.72
N ASN A 309 18.63 -2.48 -9.07
CA ASN A 309 17.71 -1.75 -9.92
C ASN A 309 17.65 -2.40 -11.31
N GLY A 310 16.43 -2.72 -11.75
CA GLY A 310 16.23 -3.39 -13.04
C GLY A 310 16.72 -4.84 -13.10
N ASN A 311 16.79 -5.55 -11.97
CA ASN A 311 17.18 -6.96 -11.98
C ASN A 311 16.19 -7.81 -12.79
N PRO A 312 16.71 -8.76 -13.60
CA PRO A 312 15.87 -9.52 -14.52
C PRO A 312 14.89 -10.48 -13.84
N ILE A 313 15.19 -10.93 -12.60
CA ILE A 313 14.27 -11.82 -11.86
C ILE A 313 12.96 -11.10 -11.54
N ALA A 314 13.04 -9.87 -11.00
CA ALA A 314 11.84 -9.08 -10.73
C ALA A 314 11.14 -8.64 -12.03
N ALA A 315 11.92 -8.38 -13.10
CA ALA A 315 11.37 -8.00 -14.40
C ALA A 315 10.51 -9.13 -15.01
N VAL A 316 11.03 -10.35 -15.10
CA VAL A 316 10.25 -11.49 -15.64
C VAL A 316 9.05 -11.85 -14.74
N ALA A 317 9.18 -11.72 -13.43
CA ALA A 317 8.08 -11.93 -12.50
C ALA A 317 6.98 -10.88 -12.69
N GLY A 318 7.36 -9.61 -12.87
CA GLY A 318 6.47 -8.52 -13.20
C GLY A 318 5.76 -8.74 -14.52
N LEU A 319 6.49 -9.00 -15.60
CA LEU A 319 5.93 -9.30 -16.93
C LEU A 319 4.93 -10.45 -16.88
N ALA A 320 5.27 -11.55 -16.22
CA ALA A 320 4.37 -12.69 -16.06
C ALA A 320 3.10 -12.31 -15.27
N THR A 321 3.23 -11.44 -14.26
CA THR A 321 2.10 -10.95 -13.48
C THR A 321 1.20 -10.04 -14.30
N LEU A 322 1.76 -9.09 -15.04
CA LEU A 322 1.02 -8.15 -15.86
C LEU A 322 0.31 -8.87 -17.03
N ALA A 323 0.95 -9.89 -17.61
CA ALA A 323 0.32 -10.73 -18.63
C ALA A 323 -0.96 -11.45 -18.14
N GLU A 324 -0.98 -11.92 -16.88
CA GLU A 324 -2.18 -12.49 -16.27
C GLU A 324 -3.26 -11.44 -16.02
N LEU A 325 -2.89 -10.25 -15.55
CA LEU A 325 -3.82 -9.16 -15.29
C LEU A 325 -4.43 -8.56 -16.56
N ARG A 326 -3.73 -8.65 -17.71
CA ARG A 326 -4.22 -8.18 -19.02
C ARG A 326 -5.29 -9.10 -19.61
N LYS A 327 -5.44 -10.31 -19.10
CA LYS A 327 -6.47 -11.23 -19.59
C LYS A 327 -7.87 -10.65 -19.38
N PRO A 328 -8.77 -10.78 -20.37
CA PRO A 328 -10.15 -10.33 -20.23
C PRO A 328 -10.81 -10.90 -18.97
N GLY A 329 -11.51 -10.05 -18.22
CA GLY A 329 -12.23 -10.45 -17.01
C GLY A 329 -11.39 -10.58 -15.74
N ALA A 330 -10.06 -10.37 -15.78
CA ALA A 330 -9.21 -10.46 -14.59
C ALA A 330 -9.65 -9.46 -13.50
N TYR A 331 -9.80 -8.19 -13.85
CA TYR A 331 -10.28 -7.16 -12.92
C TYR A 331 -11.74 -7.38 -12.51
N ASP A 332 -12.61 -7.76 -13.44
CA ASP A 332 -14.01 -8.07 -13.12
C ASP A 332 -14.11 -9.15 -12.04
N THR A 333 -13.28 -10.20 -12.14
CA THR A 333 -13.21 -11.28 -11.16
C THR A 333 -12.77 -10.78 -9.79
N ILE A 334 -11.70 -10.00 -9.71
CA ILE A 334 -11.20 -9.47 -8.43
C ILE A 334 -12.24 -8.55 -7.79
N PHE A 335 -12.82 -7.63 -8.57
CA PHE A 335 -13.84 -6.68 -8.09
C PHE A 335 -15.13 -7.40 -7.66
N ALA A 336 -15.62 -8.37 -8.42
CA ALA A 336 -16.81 -9.14 -8.06
C ALA A 336 -16.62 -9.91 -6.75
N THR A 337 -15.46 -10.55 -6.59
CA THR A 337 -15.11 -11.28 -5.36
C THR A 337 -15.01 -10.33 -4.16
N GLY A 338 -14.35 -9.19 -4.35
CA GLY A 338 -14.23 -8.17 -3.30
C GLY A 338 -15.58 -7.57 -2.90
N LYS A 339 -16.42 -7.18 -3.87
CA LYS A 339 -17.79 -6.69 -3.62
C LYS A 339 -18.62 -7.69 -2.80
N ARG A 340 -18.54 -8.98 -3.15
CA ARG A 340 -19.25 -10.04 -2.43
C ARG A 340 -18.78 -10.12 -0.97
N LEU A 341 -17.46 -10.07 -0.73
CA LEU A 341 -16.92 -10.12 0.62
C LEU A 341 -17.28 -8.87 1.43
N MET A 342 -17.18 -7.67 0.82
CA MET A 342 -17.58 -6.41 1.46
C MET A 342 -19.06 -6.41 1.86
N ALA A 343 -19.94 -6.85 0.97
CA ALA A 343 -21.38 -6.93 1.24
C ALA A 343 -21.65 -7.89 2.41
N GLY A 344 -21.09 -9.10 2.39
CA GLY A 344 -21.25 -10.06 3.48
C GLY A 344 -20.71 -9.55 4.83
N LEU A 345 -19.54 -8.86 4.82
CA LEU A 345 -19.01 -8.22 6.03
C LEU A 345 -19.95 -7.13 6.57
N GLY A 346 -20.53 -6.31 5.68
CA GLY A 346 -21.49 -5.28 6.05
C GLY A 346 -22.73 -5.87 6.72
N GLU A 347 -23.30 -6.95 6.17
CA GLU A 347 -24.42 -7.68 6.76
C GLU A 347 -24.08 -8.25 8.15
N LEU A 348 -22.90 -8.85 8.29
CA LEU A 348 -22.44 -9.42 9.56
C LEU A 348 -22.25 -8.36 10.65
N VAL A 349 -21.65 -7.23 10.30
CA VAL A 349 -21.44 -6.09 11.21
C VAL A 349 -22.80 -5.53 11.68
N GLN A 350 -23.72 -5.34 10.74
CA GLN A 350 -25.08 -4.87 11.07
C GLN A 350 -25.80 -5.87 11.99
N LYS A 351 -25.75 -7.16 11.68
CA LYS A 351 -26.33 -8.24 12.51
C LYS A 351 -25.72 -8.31 13.91
N ALA A 352 -24.41 -8.02 14.02
CA ALA A 352 -23.73 -8.01 15.31
C ALA A 352 -24.10 -6.81 16.19
N GLY A 353 -24.72 -5.77 15.62
CA GLY A 353 -25.09 -4.54 16.33
C GLY A 353 -23.88 -3.75 16.84
N LEU A 354 -22.73 -3.86 16.16
CA LEU A 354 -21.51 -3.14 16.49
C LEU A 354 -21.44 -1.83 15.69
N PRO A 355 -20.92 -0.74 16.29
CA PRO A 355 -20.64 0.50 15.56
C PRO A 355 -19.43 0.27 14.64
N ALA A 356 -19.68 -0.24 13.45
CA ALA A 356 -18.65 -0.56 12.50
C ALA A 356 -19.16 -0.46 11.06
N GLN A 357 -18.24 -0.24 10.11
CA GLN A 357 -18.53 -0.14 8.69
C GLN A 357 -17.41 -0.77 7.86
N VAL A 358 -17.74 -1.20 6.63
CA VAL A 358 -16.74 -1.66 5.66
C VAL A 358 -16.32 -0.49 4.80
N VAL A 359 -15.03 -0.17 4.81
CA VAL A 359 -14.46 0.99 4.12
C VAL A 359 -13.39 0.55 3.13
N GLY A 360 -13.36 1.14 1.95
CA GLY A 360 -12.35 0.90 0.92
C GLY A 360 -12.95 0.64 -0.45
N GLU A 361 -12.08 0.17 -1.35
CA GLU A 361 -12.43 -0.30 -2.69
C GLU A 361 -12.48 -1.84 -2.71
N PRO A 362 -13.24 -2.48 -3.61
CA PRO A 362 -13.38 -3.94 -3.60
C PRO A 362 -12.07 -4.73 -3.69
N VAL A 363 -11.00 -4.11 -4.11
CA VAL A 363 -9.66 -4.72 -4.22
C VAL A 363 -8.80 -4.50 -2.98
N VAL A 364 -9.15 -3.52 -2.13
CA VAL A 364 -8.50 -3.22 -0.84
C VAL A 364 -9.52 -2.56 0.10
N PHE A 365 -9.89 -3.23 1.16
CA PHE A 365 -10.88 -2.73 2.14
C PHE A 365 -10.60 -3.29 3.54
N ASP A 366 -11.34 -2.81 4.52
CA ASP A 366 -11.38 -3.43 5.86
C ASP A 366 -12.67 -3.03 6.63
N VAL A 367 -12.88 -3.68 7.76
CA VAL A 367 -13.89 -3.30 8.76
C VAL A 367 -13.28 -2.28 9.71
N LEU A 368 -13.86 -1.09 9.77
CA LEU A 368 -13.54 -0.06 10.76
C LEU A 368 -14.62 -0.01 11.84
N PHE A 369 -14.21 -0.11 13.11
CA PHE A 369 -15.13 -0.10 14.25
C PHE A 369 -15.45 1.34 14.66
N THR A 370 -16.28 1.98 13.86
CA THR A 370 -16.84 3.33 14.06
C THR A 370 -18.13 3.46 13.25
N ASP A 371 -19.09 4.20 13.75
CA ASP A 371 -20.31 4.63 13.05
C ASP A 371 -20.20 6.04 12.44
N GLU A 372 -19.09 6.76 12.73
CA GLU A 372 -18.86 8.07 12.14
C GLU A 372 -18.40 7.98 10.68
N PRO A 373 -18.74 8.97 9.83
CA PRO A 373 -18.22 9.00 8.45
C PRO A 373 -16.70 9.00 8.40
N VAL A 374 -16.13 8.17 7.54
CA VAL A 374 -14.69 8.05 7.33
C VAL A 374 -14.30 8.76 6.04
N VAL A 375 -13.65 9.90 6.17
CA VAL A 375 -13.32 10.79 5.03
C VAL A 375 -11.83 11.16 4.96
N ASP A 376 -11.10 11.03 6.07
CA ASP A 376 -9.69 11.40 6.22
C ASP A 376 -8.99 10.60 7.31
N TYR A 377 -7.71 10.89 7.57
CA TYR A 377 -6.95 10.25 8.63
C TYR A 377 -7.58 10.47 10.02
N ARG A 378 -8.02 11.69 10.33
CA ARG A 378 -8.56 12.02 11.67
C ARG A 378 -9.86 11.30 11.96
N SER A 379 -10.69 11.12 10.97
CA SER A 379 -11.91 10.31 11.10
C SER A 379 -11.60 8.81 11.28
N VAL A 380 -10.58 8.28 10.59
CA VAL A 380 -10.10 6.90 10.82
C VAL A 380 -9.60 6.70 12.26
N GLN A 381 -8.93 7.70 12.86
CA GLN A 381 -8.41 7.61 14.23
C GLN A 381 -9.52 7.52 15.30
N LYS A 382 -10.77 7.86 14.97
CA LYS A 382 -11.92 7.70 15.87
C LYS A 382 -12.39 6.23 15.97
N ALA A 383 -11.98 5.39 15.04
CA ALA A 383 -12.30 3.96 15.09
C ALA A 383 -11.65 3.26 16.28
N ASP A 384 -12.34 2.27 16.84
CA ASP A 384 -11.86 1.47 17.96
C ASP A 384 -10.74 0.50 17.53
N GLY A 385 -9.49 0.95 17.65
CA GLY A 385 -8.32 0.14 17.30
C GLY A 385 -8.16 -1.11 18.16
N ALA A 386 -8.69 -1.12 19.40
CA ALA A 386 -8.64 -2.30 20.25
C ALA A 386 -9.59 -3.39 19.75
N LEU A 387 -10.80 -3.03 19.33
CA LEU A 387 -11.73 -3.96 18.66
C LEU A 387 -11.15 -4.46 17.33
N ALA A 388 -10.54 -3.61 16.52
CA ALA A 388 -9.90 -4.01 15.27
C ALA A 388 -8.79 -5.04 15.50
N LYS A 389 -7.96 -4.83 16.52
CA LYS A 389 -6.90 -5.77 16.91
C LYS A 389 -7.48 -7.09 17.44
N ALA A 390 -8.51 -7.04 18.27
CA ALA A 390 -9.19 -8.23 18.79
C ALA A 390 -9.82 -9.02 17.64
N PHE A 391 -10.53 -8.37 16.72
CA PHE A 391 -11.12 -8.98 15.54
C PHE A 391 -10.07 -9.67 14.67
N THR A 392 -8.96 -8.99 14.36
CA THR A 392 -7.84 -9.57 13.58
C THR A 392 -7.26 -10.80 14.29
N THR A 393 -7.08 -10.75 15.60
CA THR A 393 -6.59 -11.88 16.40
C THR A 393 -7.53 -13.08 16.31
N GLU A 394 -8.83 -12.85 16.44
CA GLU A 394 -9.83 -13.90 16.35
C GLU A 394 -9.97 -14.51 14.95
N LEU A 395 -9.78 -13.71 13.91
CA LEU A 395 -9.72 -14.20 12.52
C LEU A 395 -8.53 -15.14 12.30
N ILE A 396 -7.34 -14.77 12.78
CA ILE A 396 -6.14 -15.62 12.66
C ILE A 396 -6.38 -16.97 13.35
N LYS A 397 -6.98 -16.98 14.54
CA LYS A 397 -7.34 -18.22 15.24
C LYS A 397 -8.30 -19.10 14.44
N ARG A 398 -9.08 -18.51 13.52
CA ARG A 398 -10.05 -19.19 12.64
C ARG A 398 -9.53 -19.46 11.23
N GLY A 399 -8.22 -19.26 10.99
CA GLY A 399 -7.60 -19.58 9.71
C GLY A 399 -7.75 -18.48 8.64
N VAL A 400 -7.99 -17.24 9.04
CA VAL A 400 -7.99 -16.09 8.14
C VAL A 400 -6.96 -15.07 8.60
N VAL A 401 -5.99 -14.75 7.73
CA VAL A 401 -4.94 -13.79 8.03
C VAL A 401 -5.16 -12.50 7.26
N LYS A 402 -5.22 -11.39 7.98
CA LYS A 402 -5.25 -10.04 7.42
C LYS A 402 -4.31 -9.11 8.18
N ASN A 403 -3.97 -7.99 7.58
CA ASN A 403 -3.35 -6.89 8.31
C ASN A 403 -4.39 -6.25 9.25
N THR A 404 -3.96 -5.56 10.31
CA THR A 404 -4.88 -4.88 11.24
C THR A 404 -5.72 -3.78 10.58
N GLN A 405 -5.32 -3.31 9.40
CA GLN A 405 -5.96 -2.17 8.73
C GLN A 405 -6.31 -2.40 7.26
N LYS A 406 -5.99 -3.57 6.67
CA LYS A 406 -6.23 -3.82 5.24
C LYS A 406 -6.41 -5.29 4.94
N MET A 407 -7.42 -5.58 4.12
CA MET A 407 -7.59 -6.83 3.39
C MET A 407 -7.31 -6.56 1.92
N TYR A 408 -6.38 -7.28 1.32
CA TYR A 408 -6.09 -7.21 -0.10
C TYR A 408 -6.76 -8.37 -0.84
N MET A 409 -7.43 -8.08 -1.93
CA MET A 409 -7.97 -9.12 -2.81
C MET A 409 -6.95 -9.53 -3.87
N SER A 410 -7.00 -10.79 -4.26
CA SER A 410 -6.21 -11.35 -5.35
C SER A 410 -7.11 -12.09 -6.35
N LEU A 411 -6.58 -12.31 -7.56
CA LEU A 411 -7.29 -13.03 -8.64
C LEU A 411 -7.66 -14.48 -8.25
N VAL A 412 -6.95 -15.05 -7.28
CA VAL A 412 -7.13 -16.45 -6.86
C VAL A 412 -8.00 -16.64 -5.62
N HIS A 413 -8.48 -15.56 -4.99
CA HIS A 413 -9.52 -15.69 -3.97
C HIS A 413 -10.83 -16.14 -4.62
N GLY A 414 -11.31 -17.33 -4.26
CA GLY A 414 -12.50 -17.93 -4.83
C GLY A 414 -13.74 -17.83 -3.93
N ALA A 415 -14.85 -18.38 -4.41
CA ALA A 415 -16.12 -18.41 -3.67
C ALA A 415 -16.00 -19.10 -2.32
N ASP A 416 -15.22 -20.19 -2.25
CA ASP A 416 -14.98 -20.95 -1.02
C ASP A 416 -14.21 -20.13 0.01
N ASP A 417 -13.19 -19.35 -0.44
CA ASP A 417 -12.43 -18.48 0.46
C ASP A 417 -13.32 -17.39 1.03
N VAL A 418 -14.20 -16.79 0.22
CA VAL A 418 -15.19 -15.79 0.68
C VAL A 418 -16.13 -16.40 1.72
N THR A 419 -16.69 -17.58 1.44
CA THR A 419 -17.62 -18.26 2.36
C THR A 419 -16.96 -18.56 3.71
N LYS A 420 -15.78 -19.20 3.70
CA LYS A 420 -15.02 -19.51 4.92
C LYS A 420 -14.60 -18.25 5.68
N THR A 421 -14.28 -17.18 4.96
CA THR A 421 -13.92 -15.91 5.59
C THR A 421 -15.12 -15.28 6.29
N LEU A 422 -16.31 -15.30 5.67
CA LEU A 422 -17.53 -14.77 6.30
C LEU A 422 -17.93 -15.61 7.53
N GLU A 423 -17.83 -16.93 7.47
CA GLU A 423 -18.03 -17.81 8.62
C GLU A 423 -17.07 -17.48 9.77
N ALA A 424 -15.78 -17.32 9.46
CA ALA A 424 -14.77 -16.94 10.44
C ALA A 424 -15.05 -15.55 11.04
N CYS A 425 -15.51 -14.59 10.22
CA CYS A 425 -15.88 -13.25 10.66
C CYS A 425 -17.13 -13.28 11.57
N GLU A 426 -18.18 -14.03 11.20
CA GLU A 426 -19.36 -14.18 12.04
C GLU A 426 -19.00 -14.72 13.43
N ASP A 427 -18.17 -15.75 13.49
CA ASP A 427 -17.74 -16.32 14.75
C ASP A 427 -16.78 -15.42 15.54
N ALA A 428 -15.93 -14.67 14.86
CA ALA A 428 -15.07 -13.68 15.50
C ALA A 428 -15.89 -12.54 16.13
N LEU A 429 -16.89 -12.02 15.42
CA LEU A 429 -17.75 -10.94 15.91
C LEU A 429 -18.57 -11.34 17.15
N LYS A 430 -18.97 -12.63 17.27
CA LYS A 430 -19.70 -13.15 18.45
C LYS A 430 -18.90 -13.08 19.75
N VAL A 431 -17.58 -13.17 19.67
CA VAL A 431 -16.69 -13.22 20.85
C VAL A 431 -15.99 -11.89 21.15
N LEU A 432 -16.20 -10.86 20.32
CA LEU A 432 -15.65 -9.53 20.60
C LEU A 432 -16.24 -8.94 21.89
N PRO A 433 -15.43 -8.17 22.65
CA PRO A 433 -15.92 -7.48 23.83
C PRO A 433 -17.00 -6.46 23.43
N LYS A 434 -18.21 -6.62 23.94
CA LYS A 434 -19.28 -5.62 23.78
C LYS A 434 -18.94 -4.42 24.67
N LYS A 435 -18.90 -3.20 24.11
CA LYS A 435 -18.87 -2.00 24.95
C LYS A 435 -20.05 -2.04 25.91
N LYS A 436 -19.80 -1.97 27.24
CA LYS A 436 -20.86 -1.67 28.19
C LYS A 436 -21.46 -0.34 27.74
N THR A 437 -22.74 -0.34 27.36
CA THR A 437 -23.52 0.88 27.24
C THR A 437 -23.27 1.66 28.53
N ARG A 438 -22.75 2.88 28.41
CA ARG A 438 -22.79 3.79 29.54
C ARG A 438 -24.26 4.00 29.83
N ASP A 439 -24.76 3.28 30.83
CA ASP A 439 -26.09 3.57 31.38
C ASP A 439 -26.10 5.06 31.71
N GLY A 440 -27.07 5.74 31.11
CA GLY A 440 -27.37 7.13 31.40
C GLY A 440 -27.64 7.28 32.89
N GLY A 441 -26.59 7.51 33.66
CA GLY A 441 -26.67 7.93 35.04
C GLY A 441 -27.20 9.36 35.06
N SER A 442 -28.52 9.51 35.11
CA SER A 442 -29.16 10.70 35.64
C SER A 442 -28.59 11.02 37.01
N ARG A 443 -27.92 12.14 37.15
CA ARG A 443 -28.00 13.01 38.31
C ARG A 443 -27.68 14.45 37.94
#